data_866cdb77a694abe8bd18acb942ecb173
#
_entry.id   866cdb77a694abe8bd18acb942ecb173
#
_cell.length_a   1.000
_cell.length_b   1.000
_cell.length_c   1.000
_cell.angle_alpha   90.00
_cell.angle_beta   90.00
_cell.angle_gamma   90.00
#
_symmetry.space_group_name_H-M   'P 1'
#
loop_
_entity.id
_entity.type
_entity.pdbx_description
1 polymer ?
#
loop_
_entity_poly.entity_id
_entity_poly.type
_entity_poly.pdbx_seq_one_letter_code
_entity_poly.pdbx_strand_id
1 'polypeptide(L)'
;VEKIEDGQYVLKFNILFNNGERHLSKYVGNVRQGDEFTKTTLTQDLTMETPGFGYLEYRGPSPMWNIKGVNRWSIRLYTDGIVVHPDQYWGVELNGEGEYITIELFTDSHYTTEIPEGRYVISKEEVPYHANMGQGGWGYNFGTWYYDLGDNQAPAVSGEVNVGRNGDDYTVAFQLIDDRGNTIQSDYTGPLQYWDSYNTSSA
;
A
#
# COMPACT_ATOMS: atom_id res chain seq x y z
N VAL A 1 25.15 4.18 -19.38
CA VAL A 1 25.73 3.68 -18.12
C VAL A 1 26.86 2.75 -18.47
N GLU A 2 28.03 2.96 -17.89
CA GLU A 2 29.21 2.13 -18.09
C GLU A 2 29.76 1.76 -16.71
N LYS A 3 29.96 0.48 -16.44
CA LYS A 3 30.60 -0.01 -15.22
C LYS A 3 32.11 -0.02 -15.44
N ILE A 4 32.83 0.60 -14.55
CA ILE A 4 34.32 0.57 -14.55
C ILE A 4 34.81 -0.31 -13.38
N GLU A 5 36.12 -0.48 -13.26
CA GLU A 5 36.70 -1.30 -12.19
C GLU A 5 36.32 -0.79 -10.79
N ASP A 6 36.39 -1.65 -9.80
CA ASP A 6 36.11 -1.39 -8.39
C ASP A 6 34.65 -0.97 -8.05
N GLY A 7 33.68 -1.41 -8.84
CA GLY A 7 32.27 -1.14 -8.55
C GLY A 7 31.82 0.29 -8.86
N GLN A 8 32.68 1.09 -9.50
CA GLN A 8 32.32 2.43 -9.94
C GLN A 8 31.55 2.40 -11.27
N TYR A 9 30.74 3.42 -11.46
CA TYR A 9 29.93 3.66 -12.65
C TYR A 9 30.20 5.01 -13.25
N VAL A 10 30.15 5.08 -14.57
CA VAL A 10 30.07 6.33 -15.34
C VAL A 10 28.62 6.50 -15.79
N LEU A 11 27.95 7.52 -15.29
CA LEU A 11 26.63 7.91 -15.73
C LEU A 11 26.77 9.18 -16.59
N LYS A 12 26.33 9.11 -17.83
CA LYS A 12 26.28 10.27 -18.74
C LYS A 12 24.84 10.68 -18.93
N PHE A 13 24.53 11.92 -18.61
CA PHE A 13 23.19 12.50 -18.77
C PHE A 13 23.22 13.46 -19.94
N ASN A 14 22.25 13.32 -20.83
CA ASN A 14 21.99 14.23 -21.95
C ASN A 14 20.52 14.63 -21.86
N ILE A 15 20.26 15.77 -21.24
CA ILE A 15 18.91 16.28 -20.97
C ILE A 15 18.63 17.37 -21.97
N LEU A 16 17.55 17.21 -22.75
CA LEU A 16 17.03 18.24 -23.64
C LEU A 16 15.80 18.86 -22.99
N PHE A 17 15.83 20.17 -22.78
CA PHE A 17 14.73 20.94 -22.24
C PHE A 17 13.73 21.33 -23.34
N ASN A 18 12.50 21.64 -22.96
CA ASN A 18 11.44 22.05 -23.89
C ASN A 18 11.75 23.37 -24.65
N ASN A 19 12.65 24.18 -24.11
CA ASN A 19 13.15 25.41 -24.77
C ASN A 19 14.27 25.14 -25.78
N GLY A 20 14.62 23.86 -26.03
CA GLY A 20 15.68 23.47 -26.95
C GLY A 20 17.09 23.48 -26.36
N GLU A 21 17.28 23.93 -25.13
CA GLU A 21 18.57 23.86 -24.46
C GLU A 21 18.94 22.44 -24.12
N ARG A 22 20.23 22.14 -24.19
CA ARG A 22 20.79 20.81 -23.88
C ARG A 22 21.77 20.90 -22.71
N HIS A 23 21.55 20.10 -21.71
CA HIS A 23 22.45 19.93 -20.59
C HIS A 23 23.16 18.59 -20.66
N LEU A 24 24.48 18.61 -20.63
CA LEU A 24 25.34 17.42 -20.59
C LEU A 24 26.02 17.37 -19.24
N SER A 25 25.86 16.26 -18.52
CA SER A 25 26.60 16.02 -17.30
C SER A 25 27.13 14.60 -17.21
N LYS A 26 28.18 14.42 -16.43
CA LYS A 26 28.82 13.16 -16.19
C LYS A 26 29.03 12.98 -14.70
N TYR A 27 28.58 11.83 -14.19
CA TYR A 27 28.92 11.36 -12.87
C TYR A 27 29.89 10.19 -12.97
N VAL A 28 30.90 10.18 -12.10
CA VAL A 28 31.82 9.04 -11.95
C VAL A 28 31.90 8.75 -10.46
N GLY A 29 31.51 7.56 -10.07
CA GLY A 29 31.53 7.16 -8.67
C GLY A 29 30.79 5.86 -8.41
N ASN A 30 30.71 5.51 -7.16
CA ASN A 30 29.95 4.35 -6.72
C ASN A 30 28.45 4.65 -6.80
N VAL A 31 27.74 3.81 -7.52
CA VAL A 31 26.29 3.76 -7.46
C VAL A 31 25.95 2.69 -6.44
N ARG A 32 25.44 3.09 -5.30
CA ARG A 32 24.90 2.15 -4.34
C ARG A 32 23.56 1.67 -4.86
N GLN A 33 23.45 0.38 -5.08
CA GLN A 33 22.14 -0.25 -5.28
C GLN A 33 21.62 -0.51 -3.86
N GLY A 34 20.57 0.23 -3.50
CA GLY A 34 20.46 0.30 -2.22
C GLY A 34 19.37 -0.03 -1.29
N ASP A 35 19.72 -0.64 -0.23
CA ASP A 35 18.98 -0.66 1.02
C ASP A 35 18.69 0.76 1.55
N GLU A 36 19.47 1.76 1.16
CA GLU A 36 19.28 3.17 1.53
C GLU A 36 17.99 3.80 0.94
N PHE A 37 17.36 3.16 -0.04
CA PHE A 37 16.10 3.62 -0.65
C PHE A 37 14.90 2.74 -0.30
N THR A 38 15.10 1.67 0.45
CA THR A 38 13.99 0.85 0.93
C THR A 38 13.18 1.61 1.97
N LYS A 39 11.88 1.42 1.93
CA LYS A 39 10.94 2.04 2.87
C LYS A 39 10.65 1.15 4.06
N THR A 40 10.87 -0.15 3.90
CA THR A 40 10.70 -1.12 4.98
C THR A 40 11.74 -0.93 6.08
N THR A 41 11.31 -1.02 7.31
CA THR A 41 12.18 -1.15 8.48
C THR A 41 12.35 -2.60 8.92
N LEU A 42 11.59 -3.53 8.31
CA LEU A 42 11.69 -4.96 8.63
C LEU A 42 13.06 -5.51 8.19
N THR A 43 13.60 -6.39 9.00
CA THR A 43 14.90 -7.04 8.76
C THR A 43 14.77 -8.54 8.46
N GLN A 44 13.55 -9.09 8.54
CA GLN A 44 13.22 -10.49 8.34
C GLN A 44 11.74 -10.66 7.98
N ASP A 45 11.35 -11.86 7.57
CA ASP A 45 9.96 -12.24 7.37
C ASP A 45 9.14 -12.01 8.63
N LEU A 46 7.88 -11.59 8.44
CA LEU A 46 6.94 -11.27 9.49
C LEU A 46 5.66 -12.09 9.31
N THR A 47 5.25 -12.77 10.38
CA THR A 47 3.87 -13.21 10.53
C THR A 47 3.21 -12.25 11.50
N MET A 48 2.36 -11.37 10.98
CA MET A 48 1.60 -10.43 11.78
C MET A 48 0.65 -11.19 12.70
N GLU A 49 0.47 -10.75 13.93
CA GLU A 49 -0.54 -11.29 14.82
C GLU A 49 -1.93 -11.24 14.17
N THR A 50 -2.76 -12.27 14.40
CA THR A 50 -4.11 -12.31 13.84
C THR A 50 -4.90 -11.10 14.26
N PRO A 51 -5.37 -10.26 13.32
CA PRO A 51 -6.16 -9.07 13.65
C PRO A 51 -7.45 -9.41 14.38
N GLY A 52 -7.79 -8.62 15.40
CA GLY A 52 -9.02 -8.77 16.17
C GLY A 52 -10.21 -8.05 15.58
N PHE A 53 -9.98 -7.00 14.79
CA PHE A 53 -11.05 -6.22 14.16
C PHE A 53 -10.58 -5.50 12.90
N GLY A 54 -11.55 -5.00 12.10
CA GLY A 54 -11.21 -4.28 10.88
C GLY A 54 -12.30 -3.36 10.37
N TYR A 55 -11.89 -2.53 9.42
CA TYR A 55 -12.74 -1.58 8.72
C TYR A 55 -12.66 -1.80 7.21
N LEU A 56 -13.78 -1.57 6.55
CA LEU A 56 -13.91 -1.51 5.10
C LEU A 56 -14.31 -0.11 4.69
N GLU A 57 -13.39 0.66 4.13
CA GLU A 57 -13.60 2.03 3.70
C GLU A 57 -13.84 2.10 2.19
N TYR A 58 -14.99 2.66 1.78
CA TYR A 58 -15.24 3.05 0.39
C TYR A 58 -14.61 4.41 0.12
N ARG A 59 -13.67 4.48 -0.82
CA ARG A 59 -12.90 5.69 -1.17
C ARG A 59 -13.30 6.31 -2.51
N GLY A 60 -14.39 5.80 -3.11
CA GLY A 60 -14.94 6.32 -4.36
C GLY A 60 -14.17 5.88 -5.61
N PRO A 61 -14.48 6.53 -6.74
CA PRO A 61 -13.89 6.21 -8.04
C PRO A 61 -12.37 6.41 -8.09
N SER A 62 -11.67 5.55 -8.79
CA SER A 62 -10.23 5.67 -9.02
C SER A 62 -9.93 5.76 -10.52
N PRO A 63 -9.06 6.69 -10.95
CA PRO A 63 -8.67 7.91 -10.22
C PRO A 63 -9.89 8.79 -9.94
N MET A 64 -9.76 9.87 -9.22
CA MET A 64 -10.88 10.75 -8.79
C MET A 64 -11.91 11.11 -9.87
N TRP A 65 -11.58 10.95 -11.14
CA TRP A 65 -12.45 11.21 -12.29
C TRP A 65 -13.04 9.95 -12.94
N ASN A 66 -12.84 8.79 -12.32
CA ASN A 66 -13.33 7.48 -12.79
C ASN A 66 -13.01 7.17 -14.27
N ILE A 67 -11.84 7.56 -14.74
CA ILE A 67 -11.40 7.35 -16.12
C ILE A 67 -11.28 5.85 -16.44
N LYS A 68 -10.98 5.03 -15.44
CA LYS A 68 -10.77 3.58 -15.59
C LYS A 68 -12.02 2.73 -15.28
N GLY A 69 -13.09 3.34 -14.78
CA GLY A 69 -14.30 2.60 -14.40
C GLY A 69 -14.12 1.66 -13.21
N VAL A 70 -13.22 2.02 -12.28
CA VAL A 70 -12.93 1.25 -11.08
C VAL A 70 -13.21 2.06 -9.82
N ASN A 71 -13.57 1.38 -8.74
CA ASN A 71 -13.68 1.94 -7.41
C ASN A 71 -12.49 1.55 -6.55
N ARG A 72 -12.13 2.43 -5.63
CA ARG A 72 -11.05 2.26 -4.67
C ARG A 72 -11.60 2.01 -3.28
N TRP A 73 -11.03 1.03 -2.62
CA TRP A 73 -11.38 0.60 -1.29
C TRP A 73 -10.14 0.51 -0.41
N SER A 74 -10.33 0.60 0.89
CA SER A 74 -9.28 0.32 1.86
C SER A 74 -9.81 -0.66 2.92
N ILE A 75 -9.15 -1.80 3.06
CA ILE A 75 -9.30 -2.67 4.22
C ILE A 75 -8.23 -2.25 5.23
N ARG A 76 -8.63 -2.06 6.48
CA ARG A 76 -7.71 -1.84 7.59
C ARG A 76 -7.96 -2.88 8.65
N LEU A 77 -6.93 -3.66 8.98
CA LEU A 77 -7.00 -4.71 9.98
C LEU A 77 -6.06 -4.37 11.12
N TYR A 78 -6.53 -4.53 12.34
CA TYR A 78 -5.85 -4.14 13.57
C TYR A 78 -5.80 -5.28 14.56
N THR A 79 -4.68 -5.45 15.25
CA THR A 79 -4.59 -6.36 16.42
C THR A 79 -5.30 -5.76 17.63
N ASP A 80 -5.65 -6.60 18.59
CA ASP A 80 -6.52 -6.22 19.73
C ASP A 80 -5.97 -5.11 20.63
N GLY A 81 -4.65 -4.90 20.66
CA GLY A 81 -4.02 -3.86 21.48
C GLY A 81 -4.19 -2.43 20.95
N ILE A 82 -4.71 -2.27 19.72
CA ILE A 82 -4.86 -0.96 19.09
C ILE A 82 -6.23 -0.38 19.40
N VAL A 83 -6.25 0.89 19.79
CA VAL A 83 -7.46 1.70 19.97
C VAL A 83 -7.55 2.70 18.83
N VAL A 84 -8.66 2.63 18.09
CA VAL A 84 -8.94 3.49 16.93
C VAL A 84 -9.88 4.61 17.35
N HIS A 85 -9.42 5.85 17.20
CA HIS A 85 -10.24 7.04 17.42
C HIS A 85 -10.59 7.66 16.06
N PRO A 86 -11.86 7.78 15.70
CA PRO A 86 -12.28 8.48 14.50
C PRO A 86 -11.83 9.94 14.55
N ASP A 87 -11.00 10.35 13.58
CA ASP A 87 -10.67 11.77 13.38
C ASP A 87 -11.56 12.33 12.28
N GLN A 88 -12.13 13.51 12.54
CA GLN A 88 -13.09 14.17 11.65
C GLN A 88 -12.47 14.63 10.32
N TYR A 89 -11.14 14.76 10.24
CA TYR A 89 -10.49 15.40 9.09
C TYR A 89 -9.58 14.49 8.28
N TRP A 90 -8.88 13.52 8.91
CA TRP A 90 -7.79 12.80 8.24
C TRP A 90 -7.82 11.28 8.43
N GLY A 91 -8.91 10.75 8.94
CA GLY A 91 -9.07 9.33 9.11
C GLY A 91 -9.10 8.89 10.56
N VAL A 92 -8.05 8.31 11.08
CA VAL A 92 -8.06 7.74 12.42
C VAL A 92 -6.79 8.10 13.18
N GLU A 93 -6.94 8.48 14.43
CA GLU A 93 -5.85 8.49 15.40
C GLU A 93 -5.76 7.11 16.05
N LEU A 94 -4.57 6.55 16.12
CA LEU A 94 -4.29 5.25 16.70
C LEU A 94 -3.53 5.40 18.01
N ASN A 95 -3.95 4.67 19.02
CA ASN A 95 -3.31 4.59 20.33
C ASN A 95 -3.17 3.13 20.76
N GLY A 96 -2.32 2.87 21.76
CA GLY A 96 -2.10 1.53 22.30
C GLY A 96 -0.82 0.89 21.78
N GLU A 97 -0.81 -0.43 21.70
CA GLU A 97 0.32 -1.23 21.22
C GLU A 97 -0.23 -2.28 20.25
N GLY A 98 0.51 -2.62 19.20
CA GLY A 98 0.11 -3.65 18.25
C GLY A 98 0.49 -3.34 16.82
N GLU A 99 -0.06 -4.13 15.94
CA GLU A 99 0.22 -4.13 14.50
C GLU A 99 -1.05 -3.82 13.71
N TYR A 100 -0.89 -3.18 12.57
CA TYR A 100 -1.99 -3.01 11.64
C TYR A 100 -1.52 -3.03 10.19
N ILE A 101 -2.46 -3.36 9.32
CA ILE A 101 -2.24 -3.31 7.88
C ILE A 101 -3.33 -2.49 7.21
N THR A 102 -2.93 -1.68 6.25
CA THR A 102 -3.84 -1.03 5.30
C THR A 102 -3.66 -1.68 3.95
N ILE A 103 -4.74 -2.18 3.37
CA ILE A 103 -4.77 -2.82 2.05
C ILE A 103 -5.68 -1.99 1.15
N GLU A 104 -5.13 -1.34 0.14
CA GLU A 104 -5.91 -0.58 -0.84
C GLU A 104 -6.24 -1.46 -2.04
N LEU A 105 -7.54 -1.63 -2.35
CA LEU A 105 -8.05 -2.52 -3.38
C LEU A 105 -8.78 -1.76 -4.49
N PHE A 106 -8.79 -2.36 -5.67
CA PHE A 106 -9.59 -1.89 -6.82
C PHE A 106 -10.65 -2.91 -7.20
N THR A 107 -11.88 -2.43 -7.38
CA THR A 107 -13.03 -3.23 -7.83
C THR A 107 -13.67 -2.62 -9.06
N ASP A 108 -14.57 -3.35 -9.72
CA ASP A 108 -15.46 -2.76 -10.71
C ASP A 108 -16.30 -1.63 -10.09
N SER A 109 -16.66 -0.64 -10.91
CA SER A 109 -17.33 0.58 -10.47
C SER A 109 -18.75 0.39 -9.90
N HIS A 110 -19.36 -0.79 -10.09
CA HIS A 110 -20.67 -1.10 -9.53
C HIS A 110 -20.63 -1.52 -8.04
N TYR A 111 -19.46 -1.90 -7.52
CA TYR A 111 -19.29 -2.20 -6.10
C TYR A 111 -19.11 -0.91 -5.30
N THR A 112 -20.12 -0.53 -4.51
CA THR A 112 -20.12 0.72 -3.72
C THR A 112 -20.45 0.52 -2.25
N THR A 113 -20.89 -0.67 -1.84
CA THR A 113 -21.25 -1.01 -0.45
C THR A 113 -20.53 -2.25 0.08
N GLU A 114 -19.88 -2.99 -0.80
CA GLU A 114 -19.14 -4.21 -0.47
C GLU A 114 -18.02 -4.42 -1.48
N ILE A 115 -17.07 -5.27 -1.15
CA ILE A 115 -16.03 -5.71 -2.08
C ILE A 115 -16.33 -7.15 -2.53
N PRO A 116 -16.07 -7.51 -3.81
CA PRO A 116 -16.26 -8.87 -4.29
C PRO A 116 -15.22 -9.83 -3.69
N GLU A 117 -15.65 -11.06 -3.49
CA GLU A 117 -14.74 -12.17 -3.17
C GLU A 117 -13.75 -12.37 -4.32
N GLY A 118 -12.54 -12.75 -4.00
CA GLY A 118 -11.53 -13.05 -4.99
C GLY A 118 -10.10 -12.85 -4.53
N ARG A 119 -9.20 -13.08 -5.46
CA ARG A 119 -7.77 -12.89 -5.31
C ARG A 119 -7.37 -11.54 -5.90
N TYR A 120 -6.75 -10.71 -5.08
CA TYR A 120 -6.24 -9.38 -5.45
C TYR A 120 -4.72 -9.42 -5.49
N VAL A 121 -4.14 -9.09 -6.63
CA VAL A 121 -2.68 -9.12 -6.82
C VAL A 121 -2.09 -7.73 -6.58
N ILE A 122 -1.04 -7.64 -5.77
CA ILE A 122 -0.33 -6.37 -5.56
C ILE A 122 0.30 -5.91 -6.87
N SER A 123 -0.06 -4.71 -7.31
CA SER A 123 0.50 -4.10 -8.51
C SER A 123 0.36 -2.57 -8.51
N LYS A 124 0.90 -1.92 -9.55
CA LYS A 124 0.70 -0.48 -9.82
C LYS A 124 -0.53 -0.21 -10.70
N GLU A 125 -1.20 -1.26 -11.15
CA GLU A 125 -2.32 -1.13 -12.07
C GLU A 125 -3.61 -0.92 -11.29
N GLU A 126 -4.32 0.16 -11.60
CA GLU A 126 -5.63 0.45 -11.05
C GLU A 126 -6.71 -0.24 -11.89
N VAL A 127 -6.84 -1.54 -11.71
CA VAL A 127 -7.84 -2.39 -12.39
C VAL A 127 -8.50 -3.32 -11.37
N PRO A 128 -9.72 -3.82 -11.63
CA PRO A 128 -10.40 -4.74 -10.73
C PRO A 128 -9.55 -5.96 -10.35
N TYR A 129 -9.71 -6.44 -9.13
CA TYR A 129 -8.96 -7.55 -8.55
C TYR A 129 -7.45 -7.32 -8.43
N HIS A 130 -7.04 -6.05 -8.36
CA HIS A 130 -5.70 -5.65 -7.97
C HIS A 130 -5.72 -4.93 -6.62
N ALA A 131 -4.62 -5.07 -5.89
CA ALA A 131 -4.34 -4.27 -4.70
C ALA A 131 -3.20 -3.30 -5.02
N ASN A 132 -3.35 -2.05 -4.58
CA ASN A 132 -2.39 -1.00 -4.89
C ASN A 132 -1.08 -1.25 -4.16
N MET A 133 0.02 -1.27 -4.92
CA MET A 133 1.37 -1.39 -4.37
C MET A 133 1.66 -0.26 -3.38
N GLY A 134 2.33 -0.60 -2.29
CA GLY A 134 2.80 0.37 -1.30
C GLY A 134 3.84 1.31 -1.90
N GLN A 135 3.57 2.61 -1.86
CA GLN A 135 4.44 3.66 -2.37
C GLN A 135 4.56 4.76 -1.33
N GLY A 136 5.75 5.35 -1.22
CA GLY A 136 5.97 6.53 -0.40
C GLY A 136 6.34 7.72 -1.27
N GLY A 137 5.83 8.88 -0.95
CA GLY A 137 6.16 10.10 -1.64
C GLY A 137 5.45 11.30 -1.02
N TRP A 138 5.98 12.51 -1.19
CA TRP A 138 5.38 13.76 -0.72
C TRP A 138 5.09 13.81 0.79
N GLY A 139 5.80 12.99 1.59
CA GLY A 139 5.59 12.87 3.04
C GLY A 139 4.43 11.93 3.43
N TYR A 140 3.83 11.21 2.49
CA TYR A 140 2.73 10.27 2.73
C TYR A 140 3.05 8.89 2.18
N ASN A 141 2.44 7.87 2.80
CA ASN A 141 2.43 6.51 2.31
C ASN A 141 1.10 6.24 1.61
N PHE A 142 1.14 5.61 0.42
CA PHE A 142 -0.02 5.26 -0.40
C PHE A 142 -0.04 3.77 -0.68
N GLY A 143 -1.22 3.21 -0.93
CA GLY A 143 -1.39 1.81 -1.27
C GLY A 143 -1.37 0.90 -0.05
N THR A 144 -0.80 -0.29 -0.21
CA THR A 144 -0.82 -1.34 0.80
C THR A 144 0.43 -1.29 1.67
N TRP A 145 0.23 -1.15 2.99
CA TRP A 145 1.28 -0.97 3.97
C TRP A 145 0.99 -1.71 5.27
N TYR A 146 2.04 -2.32 5.82
CA TYR A 146 2.10 -2.80 7.19
C TYR A 146 2.73 -1.74 8.10
N TYR A 147 2.25 -1.69 9.36
CA TYR A 147 2.77 -0.86 10.42
C TYR A 147 2.65 -1.57 11.77
N ASP A 148 3.58 -1.29 12.68
CA ASP A 148 3.29 -1.41 14.11
C ASP A 148 3.19 0.01 14.73
N LEU A 149 2.67 0.11 15.97
CA LEU A 149 2.62 1.39 16.70
C LEU A 149 3.96 1.75 17.36
N GLY A 150 5.01 0.94 17.15
CA GLY A 150 6.40 1.31 17.37
C GLY A 150 6.94 2.09 16.18
N ASP A 151 8.05 1.64 15.64
CA ASP A 151 8.73 2.32 14.53
C ASP A 151 8.79 1.47 13.24
N ASN A 152 8.11 0.29 13.23
CA ASN A 152 8.17 -0.58 12.06
C ASN A 152 7.10 -0.25 11.03
N GLN A 153 7.53 -0.26 9.79
CA GLN A 153 6.66 -0.12 8.62
C GLN A 153 7.22 -0.89 7.44
N ALA A 154 6.35 -1.33 6.55
CA ALA A 154 6.76 -1.96 5.31
C ALA A 154 5.72 -1.79 4.19
N PRO A 155 6.13 -1.35 2.98
CA PRO A 155 5.27 -1.33 1.81
C PRO A 155 5.13 -2.73 1.23
N ALA A 156 3.95 -3.11 0.78
CA ALA A 156 3.78 -4.28 -0.06
C ALA A 156 4.13 -3.93 -1.51
N VAL A 157 5.18 -4.51 -2.07
CA VAL A 157 5.58 -4.26 -3.46
C VAL A 157 5.19 -5.39 -4.41
N SER A 158 4.87 -6.56 -3.86
CA SER A 158 4.29 -7.70 -4.59
C SER A 158 3.55 -8.63 -3.61
N GLY A 159 2.92 -9.67 -4.12
CA GLY A 159 2.14 -10.62 -3.32
C GLY A 159 0.66 -10.58 -3.66
N GLU A 160 -0.16 -11.10 -2.76
CA GLU A 160 -1.58 -11.24 -2.98
C GLU A 160 -2.40 -11.13 -1.69
N VAL A 161 -3.66 -10.76 -1.88
CA VAL A 161 -4.70 -10.73 -0.86
C VAL A 161 -5.87 -11.56 -1.36
N ASN A 162 -6.33 -12.52 -0.56
CA ASN A 162 -7.48 -13.34 -0.85
C ASN A 162 -8.64 -12.89 0.03
N VAL A 163 -9.72 -12.44 -0.58
CA VAL A 163 -10.95 -12.00 0.08
C VAL A 163 -12.02 -13.04 -0.12
N GLY A 164 -12.60 -13.52 0.96
CA GLY A 164 -13.79 -14.35 0.98
C GLY A 164 -14.87 -13.76 1.87
N ARG A 165 -16.10 -14.30 1.78
CA ARG A 165 -17.23 -13.87 2.59
C ARG A 165 -18.09 -15.04 3.04
N ASN A 166 -18.55 -14.98 4.28
CA ASN A 166 -19.52 -15.92 4.81
C ASN A 166 -20.57 -15.16 5.65
N GLY A 167 -21.70 -14.84 5.04
CA GLY A 167 -22.70 -13.96 5.64
C GLY A 167 -22.16 -12.54 5.79
N ASP A 168 -22.13 -12.03 7.02
CA ASP A 168 -21.62 -10.70 7.34
C ASP A 168 -20.10 -10.69 7.61
N ASP A 169 -19.49 -11.87 7.77
CA ASP A 169 -18.06 -11.99 8.00
C ASP A 169 -17.28 -12.03 6.70
N TYR A 170 -16.15 -11.32 6.71
CA TYR A 170 -15.11 -11.40 5.70
C TYR A 170 -13.98 -12.32 6.14
N THR A 171 -13.39 -13.03 5.21
CA THR A 171 -12.07 -13.63 5.37
C THR A 171 -11.09 -12.86 4.52
N VAL A 172 -9.98 -12.42 5.11
CA VAL A 172 -8.93 -11.66 4.41
C VAL A 172 -7.60 -12.32 4.74
N ALA A 173 -7.08 -13.13 3.82
CA ALA A 173 -5.77 -13.74 3.97
C ALA A 173 -4.78 -13.07 3.02
N PHE A 174 -3.60 -12.70 3.50
CA PHE A 174 -2.61 -12.05 2.67
C PHE A 174 -1.21 -12.65 2.84
N GLN A 175 -0.49 -12.66 1.73
CA GLN A 175 0.94 -12.92 1.68
C GLN A 175 1.58 -11.87 0.78
N LEU A 176 2.29 -10.95 1.40
CA LEU A 176 2.86 -9.76 0.78
C LEU A 176 4.37 -9.83 0.84
N ILE A 177 5.02 -9.17 -0.10
CA ILE A 177 6.48 -9.03 -0.13
C ILE A 177 6.80 -7.54 -0.05
N ASP A 178 7.68 -7.18 0.87
CA ASP A 178 8.14 -5.80 1.03
C ASP A 178 9.25 -5.44 0.02
N ASP A 179 9.71 -4.19 0.04
CA ASP A 179 10.73 -3.67 -0.88
C ASP A 179 12.15 -4.13 -0.53
N ARG A 180 12.31 -5.00 0.47
CA ARG A 180 13.55 -5.70 0.82
C ARG A 180 13.50 -7.20 0.51
N GLY A 181 12.31 -7.69 0.16
CA GLY A 181 12.04 -9.10 -0.13
C GLY A 181 11.57 -9.92 1.06
N ASN A 182 11.29 -9.28 2.21
CA ASN A 182 10.70 -9.99 3.34
C ASN A 182 9.23 -10.28 3.10
N THR A 183 8.76 -11.43 3.55
CA THR A 183 7.35 -11.82 3.53
C THR A 183 6.61 -11.20 4.72
N ILE A 184 5.41 -10.67 4.47
CA ILE A 184 4.46 -10.24 5.49
C ILE A 184 3.17 -11.01 5.28
N GLN A 185 2.73 -11.76 6.27
CA GLN A 185 1.54 -12.59 6.14
C GLN A 185 0.68 -12.57 7.40
N SER A 186 -0.61 -12.73 7.23
CA SER A 186 -1.61 -13.02 8.27
C SER A 186 -2.94 -13.39 7.63
N ASP A 187 -3.92 -13.72 8.48
CA ASP A 187 -5.30 -13.90 8.10
C ASP A 187 -6.25 -13.29 9.14
N TYR A 188 -7.40 -12.86 8.66
CA TYR A 188 -8.49 -12.30 9.45
C TYR A 188 -9.79 -12.98 9.09
N THR A 189 -10.62 -13.24 10.07
CA THR A 189 -12.01 -13.66 9.87
C THR A 189 -12.91 -12.92 10.85
N GLY A 190 -13.88 -12.18 10.32
CA GLY A 190 -14.84 -11.43 11.12
C GLY A 190 -15.52 -10.33 10.33
N PRO A 191 -16.42 -9.56 10.98
CA PRO A 191 -17.09 -8.44 10.35
C PRO A 191 -16.13 -7.29 10.09
N LEU A 192 -16.23 -6.66 8.93
CA LEU A 192 -15.56 -5.39 8.64
C LEU A 192 -16.55 -4.24 8.84
N GLN A 193 -16.22 -3.30 9.70
CA GLN A 193 -17.05 -2.12 9.90
C GLN A 193 -16.98 -1.23 8.67
N TYR A 194 -18.13 -1.07 7.98
CA TYR A 194 -18.21 -0.26 6.76
C TYR A 194 -18.15 1.24 7.05
N TRP A 195 -17.38 1.94 6.23
CA TRP A 195 -17.28 3.40 6.24
C TRP A 195 -17.24 3.96 4.81
N ASP A 196 -18.10 4.93 4.51
CA ASP A 196 -18.14 5.63 3.24
C ASP A 196 -17.46 7.01 3.38
N SER A 197 -16.15 7.06 3.15
CA SER A 197 -15.40 8.31 3.24
C SER A 197 -15.59 9.21 2.01
N TYR A 198 -16.01 8.65 0.88
CA TYR A 198 -16.22 9.39 -0.36
C TYR A 198 -17.44 10.30 -0.28
N ASN A 199 -18.58 9.76 0.16
CA ASN A 199 -19.83 10.52 0.23
C ASN A 199 -19.93 11.39 1.50
N THR A 200 -19.29 10.99 2.60
CA THR A 200 -19.30 11.77 3.86
C THR A 200 -18.37 12.98 3.82
N SER A 201 -17.35 13.00 2.95
CA SER A 201 -16.45 14.16 2.77
C SER A 201 -17.09 15.31 1.98
N SER A 202 -18.31 15.12 1.47
CA SER A 202 -19.03 16.08 0.62
C SER A 202 -20.19 16.78 1.34
N ALA A 203 -20.34 16.57 2.65
CA ALA A 203 -21.42 17.12 3.48
C ALA A 203 -20.97 18.30 4.35
#